data_b5dd8be3c0837c7192f1576a987c7cc6
#
_entry.id   b5dd8be3c0837c7192f1576a987c7cc6
#
_cell.length_a   1.000
_cell.length_b   1.000
_cell.length_c   1.000
_cell.angle_alpha   90.00
_cell.angle_beta   90.00
_cell.angle_gamma   90.00
#
_symmetry.space_group_name_H-M   'P 1'
#
loop_
_entity.id
_entity.type
_entity.pdbx_description
1 polymer ?
#
loop_
_entity_poly.entity_id
_entity_poly.type
_entity_poly.pdbx_seq_one_letter_code
_entity_poly.pdbx_strand_id
1 'polypeptide(L)'
;PTDHARNMEALGAGEILLTSINNEGTWKGYDYTIVKTIASSVSIPVISNGGAGKIEHMSYAVNNAGASAVALGSMVVYQGQDLGVLINFPDKCELERALN
;
A
#
# COMPACT_ATOMS: atom_id res chain seq x y z
N PRO A 1 0.22 -12.17 -11.74
CA PRO A 1 -0.09 -11.85 -10.34
C PRO A 1 -1.53 -12.17 -9.95
N THR A 2 -2.50 -11.89 -10.84
CA THR A 2 -3.91 -12.13 -10.56
C THR A 2 -4.21 -13.62 -10.31
N ASP A 3 -3.69 -14.48 -11.16
CA ASP A 3 -3.89 -15.93 -11.01
C ASP A 3 -3.24 -16.44 -9.73
N HIS A 4 -2.06 -15.94 -9.39
CA HIS A 4 -1.38 -16.30 -8.15
C HIS A 4 -2.19 -15.87 -6.93
N ALA A 5 -2.73 -14.64 -6.93
CA ALA A 5 -3.56 -14.14 -5.85
C ALA A 5 -4.82 -14.99 -5.65
N ARG A 6 -5.50 -15.35 -6.73
CA ARG A 6 -6.67 -16.21 -6.68
C ARG A 6 -6.32 -17.61 -6.15
N ASN A 7 -5.18 -18.16 -6.56
CA ASN A 7 -4.72 -19.46 -6.07
C ASN A 7 -4.43 -19.41 -4.57
N MET A 8 -3.82 -18.35 -4.07
CA MET A 8 -3.53 -18.19 -2.65
C MET A 8 -4.83 -18.08 -1.85
N GLU A 9 -5.83 -17.34 -2.36
CA GLU A 9 -7.14 -17.28 -1.73
C GLU A 9 -7.80 -18.66 -1.68
N ALA A 10 -7.78 -19.40 -2.78
CA ALA A 10 -8.35 -20.75 -2.85
C ALA A 10 -7.67 -21.73 -1.90
N LEU A 11 -6.38 -21.52 -1.61
CA LEU A 11 -5.61 -22.35 -0.66
C LEU A 11 -5.80 -21.92 0.79
N GLY A 12 -6.60 -20.89 1.06
CA GLY A 12 -6.95 -20.48 2.40
C GLY A 12 -6.26 -19.23 2.96
N ALA A 13 -5.61 -18.43 2.11
CA ALA A 13 -5.04 -17.17 2.56
C ALA A 13 -6.13 -16.25 3.10
N GLY A 14 -5.90 -15.64 4.27
CA GLY A 14 -6.85 -14.73 4.90
C GLY A 14 -6.72 -13.28 4.44
N GLU A 15 -5.53 -12.89 3.95
CA GLU A 15 -5.28 -11.56 3.40
C GLU A 15 -4.06 -11.61 2.48
N ILE A 16 -3.88 -10.60 1.65
CA ILE A 16 -2.75 -10.51 0.72
C ILE A 16 -1.98 -9.22 1.00
N LEU A 17 -0.67 -9.34 1.26
CA LEU A 17 0.24 -8.22 1.28
C LEU A 17 0.86 -8.10 -0.12
N LEU A 18 0.44 -7.07 -0.85
CA LEU A 18 0.88 -6.85 -2.23
C LEU A 18 1.97 -5.79 -2.24
N THR A 19 3.19 -6.21 -2.54
CA THR A 19 4.34 -5.33 -2.60
C THR A 19 4.74 -5.04 -4.04
N SER A 20 4.82 -3.75 -4.39
CA SER A 20 5.40 -3.33 -5.66
C SER A 20 6.89 -3.12 -5.48
N ILE A 21 7.68 -4.07 -5.94
CA ILE A 21 9.15 -4.01 -5.83
C ILE A 21 9.69 -2.80 -6.59
N ASN A 22 9.12 -2.49 -7.74
CA ASN A 22 9.57 -1.37 -8.57
C ASN A 22 9.26 -0.02 -7.94
N ASN A 23 8.19 0.08 -7.15
CA ASN A 23 7.78 1.33 -6.50
C ASN A 23 8.36 1.50 -5.11
N GLU A 24 8.85 0.42 -4.48
CA GLU A 24 9.42 0.48 -3.14
C GLU A 24 10.57 1.47 -3.07
N GLY A 25 10.51 2.40 -2.12
CA GLY A 25 11.54 3.41 -1.91
C GLY A 25 11.49 4.60 -2.86
N THR A 26 10.57 4.64 -3.83
CA THR A 26 10.51 5.71 -4.83
C THR A 26 9.79 6.96 -4.35
N TRP A 27 8.89 6.85 -3.39
CA TRP A 27 8.01 7.91 -2.90
C TRP A 27 7.05 8.48 -3.95
N LYS A 28 6.88 7.77 -5.06
CA LYS A 28 6.02 8.21 -6.17
C LYS A 28 4.57 7.75 -6.06
N GLY A 29 4.28 6.95 -5.06
CA GLY A 29 2.96 6.37 -4.84
C GLY A 29 2.96 4.87 -4.99
N TYR A 30 1.89 4.24 -4.53
CA TYR A 30 1.68 2.80 -4.72
C TYR A 30 1.42 2.50 -6.20
N ASP A 31 1.59 1.25 -6.58
CA ASP A 31 1.18 0.79 -7.91
C ASP A 31 -0.34 0.56 -7.90
N TYR A 32 -1.10 1.62 -8.10
CA TYR A 32 -2.56 1.59 -7.98
C TYR A 32 -3.22 0.66 -9.00
N THR A 33 -2.65 0.52 -10.18
CA THR A 33 -3.18 -0.34 -11.24
C THR A 33 -3.19 -1.79 -10.78
N ILE A 34 -2.06 -2.27 -10.24
CA ILE A 34 -1.98 -3.65 -9.79
C ILE A 34 -2.78 -3.87 -8.51
N VAL A 35 -2.82 -2.88 -7.61
CA VAL A 35 -3.65 -2.96 -6.40
C VAL A 35 -5.12 -3.12 -6.78
N LYS A 36 -5.60 -2.30 -7.69
CA LYS A 36 -7.00 -2.36 -8.15
C LYS A 36 -7.31 -3.69 -8.83
N THR A 37 -6.41 -4.16 -9.68
CA THR A 37 -6.58 -5.43 -10.39
C THR A 37 -6.67 -6.60 -9.41
N ILE A 38 -5.78 -6.67 -8.44
CA ILE A 38 -5.76 -7.74 -7.44
C ILE A 38 -6.97 -7.63 -6.50
N ALA A 39 -7.24 -6.44 -5.98
CA ALA A 39 -8.37 -6.22 -5.07
C ALA A 39 -9.71 -6.58 -5.71
N SER A 40 -9.86 -6.35 -7.02
CA SER A 40 -11.06 -6.72 -7.75
C SER A 40 -11.15 -8.23 -8.05
N SER A 41 -10.06 -8.95 -7.93
CA SER A 41 -9.97 -10.37 -8.31
C SER A 41 -10.18 -11.33 -7.14
N VAL A 42 -10.06 -10.85 -5.91
CA VAL A 42 -10.18 -11.67 -4.70
C VAL A 42 -11.21 -11.06 -3.75
N SER A 43 -11.73 -11.90 -2.84
CA SER A 43 -12.69 -11.44 -1.83
C SER A 43 -12.05 -11.16 -0.48
N ILE A 44 -10.78 -11.54 -0.30
CA ILE A 44 -10.03 -11.28 0.93
C ILE A 44 -9.38 -9.89 0.90
N PRO A 45 -9.05 -9.32 2.09
CA PRO A 45 -8.40 -8.01 2.15
C PRO A 45 -7.05 -7.99 1.43
N VAL A 46 -6.77 -6.87 0.75
CA VAL A 46 -5.49 -6.61 0.08
C VAL A 46 -4.82 -5.42 0.76
N ILE A 47 -3.58 -5.61 1.19
CA ILE A 47 -2.77 -4.58 1.82
C ILE A 47 -1.75 -4.09 0.80
N SER A 48 -1.80 -2.79 0.46
CA SER A 48 -0.88 -2.20 -0.52
C SER A 48 0.42 -1.78 0.14
N ASN A 49 1.55 -2.19 -0.43
CA ASN A 49 2.88 -1.85 0.06
C ASN A 49 3.80 -1.48 -1.10
N GLY A 50 4.73 -0.57 -0.83
CA GLY A 50 5.75 -0.15 -1.79
C GLY A 50 5.41 1.11 -2.56
N GLY A 51 6.12 2.19 -2.26
CA GLY A 51 6.06 3.43 -3.01
C GLY A 51 5.43 4.63 -2.34
N ALA A 52 4.82 4.49 -1.17
CA ALA A 52 4.20 5.63 -0.50
C ALA A 52 5.23 6.71 -0.15
N GLY A 53 4.90 7.97 -0.42
CA GLY A 53 5.73 9.11 -0.09
C GLY A 53 4.97 10.22 0.63
N LYS A 54 3.65 10.12 0.68
CA LYS A 54 2.78 11.10 1.33
C LYS A 54 1.42 10.49 1.65
N ILE A 55 0.68 11.16 2.52
CA ILE A 55 -0.62 10.68 3.00
C ILE A 55 -1.63 10.52 1.86
N GLU A 56 -1.58 11.38 0.85
CA GLU A 56 -2.48 11.31 -0.30
C GLU A 56 -2.32 10.00 -1.08
N HIS A 57 -1.11 9.42 -1.12
CA HIS A 57 -0.90 8.10 -1.72
C HIS A 57 -1.70 7.03 -0.98
N MET A 58 -1.72 7.09 0.35
CA MET A 58 -2.47 6.15 1.19
C MET A 58 -3.96 6.29 0.95
N SER A 59 -4.45 7.52 0.95
CA SER A 59 -5.87 7.82 0.71
C SER A 59 -6.33 7.29 -0.65
N TYR A 60 -5.55 7.51 -1.68
CA TYR A 60 -5.88 7.03 -3.03
C TYR A 60 -5.92 5.51 -3.10
N ALA A 61 -4.95 4.83 -2.48
CA ALA A 61 -4.90 3.37 -2.49
C ALA A 61 -6.15 2.76 -1.85
N VAL A 62 -6.60 3.30 -0.72
CA VAL A 62 -7.78 2.81 -0.01
C VAL A 62 -9.07 3.19 -0.72
N ASN A 63 -9.23 4.46 -1.08
CA ASN A 63 -10.51 4.98 -1.57
C ASN A 63 -10.73 4.75 -3.05
N ASN A 64 -9.68 4.65 -3.87
CA ASN A 64 -9.80 4.55 -5.32
C ASN A 64 -9.29 3.23 -5.89
N ALA A 65 -8.30 2.59 -5.27
CA ALA A 65 -7.74 1.34 -5.76
C ALA A 65 -8.30 0.10 -5.06
N GLY A 66 -9.06 0.26 -4.00
CA GLY A 66 -9.73 -0.86 -3.33
C GLY A 66 -8.89 -1.59 -2.29
N ALA A 67 -7.76 -1.04 -1.87
CA ALA A 67 -6.97 -1.62 -0.79
C ALA A 67 -7.74 -1.53 0.53
N SER A 68 -7.66 -2.58 1.34
CA SER A 68 -8.25 -2.59 2.68
C SER A 68 -7.36 -1.93 3.72
N ALA A 69 -6.05 -1.91 3.47
CA ALA A 69 -5.05 -1.29 4.32
C ALA A 69 -3.82 -0.93 3.49
N VAL A 70 -2.93 -0.15 4.07
CA VAL A 70 -1.66 0.22 3.44
C VAL A 70 -0.51 0.03 4.40
N ALA A 71 0.67 -0.28 3.86
CA ALA A 71 1.90 -0.41 4.63
C ALA A 71 2.88 0.69 4.21
N LEU A 72 3.66 1.16 5.15
CA LEU A 72 4.63 2.23 4.96
C LEU A 72 6.04 1.75 5.32
N GLY A 73 7.03 2.32 4.64
CA GLY A 73 8.44 2.07 4.93
C GLY A 73 9.25 3.35 4.85
N SER A 74 9.87 3.61 3.72
CA SER A 74 10.76 4.76 3.51
C SER A 74 10.15 6.10 3.91
N MET A 75 8.85 6.28 3.69
CA MET A 75 8.13 7.51 4.00
C MET A 75 8.26 7.94 5.46
N VAL A 76 8.25 6.99 6.39
CA VAL A 76 8.27 7.27 7.83
C VAL A 76 9.63 7.06 8.47
N VAL A 77 10.61 6.55 7.74
CA VAL A 77 11.94 6.22 8.24
C VAL A 77 13.00 7.21 7.77
N TYR A 78 12.91 7.70 6.54
CA TYR A 78 13.89 8.59 5.93
C TYR A 78 13.39 10.02 5.85
N GLN A 79 14.32 11.00 5.90
CA GLN A 79 13.98 12.43 5.75
C GLN A 79 13.50 12.74 4.34
N GLY A 80 13.96 11.96 3.37
CA GLY A 80 13.63 12.07 1.97
C GLY A 80 14.25 10.89 1.26
N GLN A 81 14.03 10.80 -0.05
CA GLN A 81 14.62 9.73 -0.85
C GLN A 81 16.14 9.84 -0.78
N ASP A 82 16.81 8.74 -0.41
CA ASP A 82 18.27 8.66 -0.29
C ASP A 82 18.89 9.56 0.79
N LEU A 83 18.11 10.10 1.71
CA LEU A 83 18.58 10.95 2.79
C LEU A 83 18.70 10.18 4.11
N GLY A 84 19.21 10.87 5.14
CA GLY A 84 19.39 10.28 6.46
C GLY A 84 18.09 9.83 7.11
N VAL A 85 18.22 8.96 8.11
CA VAL A 85 17.07 8.43 8.84
C VAL A 85 16.49 9.50 9.77
N LEU A 86 15.16 9.70 9.65
CA LEU A 86 14.36 10.51 10.56
C LEU A 86 12.99 9.89 10.64
N ILE A 87 12.69 9.22 11.73
CA ILE A 87 11.39 8.58 11.92
C ILE A 87 10.32 9.68 12.07
N ASN A 88 9.38 9.72 11.13
CA ASN A 88 8.34 10.74 11.09
C ASN A 88 7.01 10.09 10.69
N PHE A 89 6.32 9.52 11.69
CA PHE A 89 5.05 8.87 11.46
C PHE A 89 3.92 9.90 11.41
N PRO A 90 2.97 9.80 10.47
CA PRO A 90 1.84 10.70 10.39
C PRO A 90 1.00 10.70 11.67
N ASP A 91 0.42 11.86 12.01
CA ASP A 91 -0.48 11.98 13.13
C ASP A 91 -1.73 11.12 12.92
N LYS A 92 -2.22 10.52 14.00
CA LYS A 92 -3.39 9.63 13.96
C LYS A 92 -4.61 10.32 13.37
N CYS A 93 -4.85 11.59 13.71
CA CYS A 93 -5.99 12.34 13.18
C CYS A 93 -5.87 12.57 11.67
N GLU A 94 -4.67 12.83 11.17
CA GLU A 94 -4.43 12.96 9.73
C GLU A 94 -4.69 11.65 9.01
N LEU A 95 -4.24 10.53 9.57
CA LEU A 95 -4.47 9.21 9.00
C LEU A 95 -5.94 8.86 8.95
N GLU A 96 -6.66 9.10 10.04
CA GLU A 96 -8.10 8.81 10.10
C GLU A 96 -8.87 9.61 9.04
N ARG A 97 -8.54 10.89 8.86
CA ARG A 97 -9.17 11.72 7.84
C ARG A 97 -8.84 11.25 6.42
N ALA A 98 -7.60 10.86 6.18
CA ALA A 98 -7.15 10.46 4.85
C ALA A 98 -7.75 9.13 4.41
N LEU A 99 -7.96 8.19 5.36
CA LEU A 99 -8.42 6.84 5.07
C LEU A 99 -9.94 6.68 5.13
N ASN A 100 -10.63 7.66 5.67
CA ASN A 100 -12.10 7.70 5.68
C ASN A 100 -12.62 8.59 4.54
#